data_2ca8e6faaeaf1292a015ab4e3c0b5a84
#
_entry.id   2ca8e6faaeaf1292a015ab4e3c0b5a84
#
_cell.length_a   1.000
_cell.length_b   1.000
_cell.length_c   1.000
_cell.angle_alpha   90.00
_cell.angle_beta   90.00
_cell.angle_gamma   90.00
#
_symmetry.space_group_name_H-M   'P 1'
#
loop_
_entity.id
_entity.type
_entity.pdbx_description
1 polymer ?
#
loop_
_entity_poly.entity_id
_entity_poly.type
_entity_poly.pdbx_seq_one_letter_code
_entity_poly.pdbx_strand_id
1 'polypeptide(L)'
;ILVNVFRSIPFVILMIAMLPAAKLIVGTSLGNKAMIVTLIIAAIPYVARMAESSIKEVDSGVIEAAQAMGTSSFKIICKVLIPEAKPSLIVGAVISLVTILGMIAITYGYQRFNNNIIWLCVLLTVIIVQVIQELGMLIARKTDKRINK
;
A
#
# COMPACT_ATOMS: atom_id res chain seq x y z
N ILE A 1 20.23 0.89 0.87
CA ILE A 1 20.36 1.44 2.23
C ILE A 1 19.28 2.49 2.49
N LEU A 2 19.13 3.55 1.67
CA LEU A 2 18.11 4.61 1.84
C LEU A 2 16.69 4.05 1.92
N VAL A 3 16.30 3.17 1.00
CA VAL A 3 14.97 2.54 0.99
C VAL A 3 14.71 1.75 2.27
N ASN A 4 15.72 1.07 2.83
CA ASN A 4 15.58 0.32 4.08
C ASN A 4 15.36 1.25 5.29
N VAL A 5 16.01 2.42 5.31
CA VAL A 5 15.78 3.43 6.38
C VAL A 5 14.34 3.94 6.32
N PHE A 6 13.85 4.33 5.14
CA PHE A 6 12.45 4.78 4.98
C PHE A 6 11.43 3.68 5.30
N ARG A 7 11.76 2.42 5.07
CA ARG A 7 10.91 1.26 5.45
C ARG A 7 10.83 1.02 6.95
N SER A 8 11.85 1.42 7.71
CA SER A 8 11.88 1.25 9.18
C SER A 8 11.06 2.32 9.90
N ILE A 9 10.72 3.42 9.22
CA ILE A 9 9.95 4.51 9.80
C ILE A 9 8.46 4.21 9.68
N PRO A 10 7.66 4.28 10.76
CA PRO A 10 6.21 4.19 10.68
C PRO A 10 5.63 5.24 9.72
N PHE A 11 4.66 4.82 8.91
CA PHE A 11 4.06 5.66 7.85
C PHE A 11 3.66 7.06 8.33
N VAL A 12 3.05 7.15 9.52
CA VAL A 12 2.62 8.43 10.11
C VAL A 12 3.79 9.34 10.40
N ILE A 13 4.88 8.80 10.95
CA ILE A 13 6.09 9.58 11.28
C ILE A 13 6.75 10.06 9.99
N LEU A 14 6.82 9.22 8.98
CA LEU A 14 7.36 9.60 7.68
C LEU A 14 6.54 10.72 7.03
N MET A 15 5.20 10.62 7.11
CA MET A 15 4.31 11.67 6.60
C MET A 15 4.56 13.02 7.29
N ILE A 16 4.72 13.03 8.62
CA ILE A 16 5.01 14.26 9.37
C ILE A 16 6.42 14.77 9.04
N ALA A 17 7.41 13.89 8.96
CA ALA A 17 8.78 14.25 8.61
C ALA A 17 8.92 14.85 7.20
N MET A 18 7.98 14.57 6.31
CA MET A 18 7.96 15.10 4.93
C MET A 18 7.23 16.45 4.82
N LEU A 19 6.65 17.02 5.89
CA LEU A 19 6.04 18.35 5.86
C LEU A 19 6.99 19.47 5.39
N PRO A 20 8.28 19.50 5.81
CA PRO A 20 9.23 20.48 5.27
C PRO A 20 9.46 20.33 3.77
N ALA A 21 9.51 19.10 3.25
CA ALA A 21 9.64 18.84 1.82
C ALA A 21 8.39 19.32 1.06
N ALA A 22 7.20 19.10 1.60
CA ALA A 22 5.97 19.63 1.02
C ALA A 22 5.99 21.18 0.95
N LYS A 23 6.52 21.85 1.98
CA LYS A 23 6.67 23.31 1.97
C LYS A 23 7.57 23.79 0.84
N LEU A 24 8.64 23.08 0.53
CA LEU A 24 9.53 23.39 -0.60
C LEU A 24 8.84 23.23 -1.95
N ILE A 25 7.94 22.24 -2.08
CA ILE A 25 7.26 21.92 -3.35
C ILE A 25 6.03 22.81 -3.57
N VAL A 26 5.22 23.02 -2.52
CA VAL A 26 3.88 23.64 -2.62
C VAL A 26 3.83 25.02 -1.97
N GLY A 27 4.93 25.46 -1.33
CA GLY A 27 5.02 26.76 -0.66
C GLY A 27 4.38 26.82 0.74
N THR A 28 3.71 25.74 1.18
CA THR A 28 3.03 25.64 2.48
C THR A 28 3.20 24.28 3.12
N SER A 29 3.25 24.22 4.45
CA SER A 29 3.25 22.96 5.21
C SER A 29 1.84 22.57 5.67
N LEU A 30 0.83 23.43 5.45
CA LEU A 30 -0.54 23.24 5.92
C LEU A 30 -1.52 23.23 4.75
N GLY A 31 -2.66 22.60 4.94
CA GLY A 31 -3.73 22.52 3.95
C GLY A 31 -3.64 21.31 3.00
N ASN A 32 -4.66 21.19 2.17
CA ASN A 32 -4.88 19.99 1.33
C ASN A 32 -3.71 19.71 0.37
N LYS A 33 -3.08 20.74 -0.20
CA LYS A 33 -1.97 20.58 -1.14
C LYS A 33 -0.73 19.97 -0.47
N ALA A 34 -0.36 20.48 0.71
CA ALA A 34 0.76 19.94 1.47
C ALA A 34 0.50 18.49 1.91
N MET A 35 -0.73 18.20 2.36
CA MET A 35 -1.16 16.88 2.75
C MET A 35 -1.03 15.86 1.61
N ILE A 36 -1.48 16.20 0.40
CA ILE A 36 -1.38 15.31 -0.75
C ILE A 36 0.08 14.99 -1.08
N VAL A 37 0.95 15.99 -1.08
CA VAL A 37 2.37 15.78 -1.38
C VAL A 37 3.05 14.89 -0.34
N THR A 38 2.85 15.16 0.95
CA THR A 38 3.42 14.33 2.03
C THR A 38 2.90 12.91 1.99
N LEU A 39 1.60 12.75 1.70
CA LEU A 39 0.97 11.44 1.60
C LEU A 39 1.56 10.62 0.44
N ILE A 40 1.73 11.22 -0.74
CA ILE A 40 2.33 10.55 -1.90
C ILE A 40 3.75 10.10 -1.58
N ILE A 41 4.58 11.00 -1.03
CA ILE A 41 5.98 10.67 -0.69
C ILE A 41 6.04 9.52 0.33
N ALA A 42 5.19 9.54 1.36
CA ALA A 42 5.15 8.51 2.37
C ALA A 42 4.54 7.19 1.86
N ALA A 43 3.61 7.24 0.91
CA ALA A 43 2.98 6.05 0.35
C ALA A 43 3.94 5.21 -0.50
N ILE A 44 4.90 5.83 -1.20
CA ILE A 44 5.83 5.11 -2.08
C ILE A 44 6.59 3.98 -1.34
N PRO A 45 7.34 4.23 -0.25
CA PRO A 45 8.05 3.18 0.46
C PRO A 45 7.09 2.19 1.15
N TYR A 46 5.91 2.64 1.56
CA TYR A 46 4.89 1.78 2.15
C TYR A 46 4.34 0.77 1.15
N VAL A 47 3.91 1.22 -0.03
CA VAL A 47 3.40 0.35 -1.10
C VAL A 47 4.50 -0.59 -1.62
N ALA A 48 5.73 -0.09 -1.77
CA ALA A 48 6.86 -0.91 -2.16
C ALA A 48 7.13 -2.04 -1.15
N ARG A 49 6.99 -1.76 0.16
CA ARG A 49 7.11 -2.78 1.20
C ARG A 49 6.02 -3.84 1.10
N MET A 50 4.77 -3.44 0.88
CA MET A 50 3.65 -4.38 0.72
C MET A 50 3.83 -5.26 -0.51
N ALA A 51 4.26 -4.69 -1.64
CA ALA A 51 4.56 -5.45 -2.85
C ALA A 51 5.71 -6.45 -2.64
N GLU A 52 6.79 -6.04 -1.96
CA GLU A 52 7.90 -6.95 -1.64
C GLU A 52 7.47 -8.10 -0.74
N SER A 53 6.63 -7.82 0.28
CA SER A 53 6.09 -8.86 1.16
C SER A 53 5.27 -9.88 0.38
N SER A 54 4.40 -9.41 -0.50
CA SER A 54 3.56 -10.27 -1.36
C SER A 54 4.39 -11.15 -2.31
N ILE A 55 5.49 -10.63 -2.85
CA ILE A 55 6.39 -11.38 -3.70
C ILE A 55 7.17 -12.44 -2.91
N LYS A 56 7.56 -12.13 -1.67
CA LYS A 56 8.27 -13.07 -0.80
C LYS A 56 7.43 -14.24 -0.29
N GLU A 57 6.11 -14.17 -0.42
CA GLU A 57 5.20 -15.28 -0.10
C GLU A 57 5.20 -16.39 -1.16
N VAL A 58 5.80 -16.15 -2.33
CA VAL A 58 5.91 -17.19 -3.36
C VAL A 58 6.88 -18.26 -2.93
N ASP A 59 6.47 -19.52 -3.07
CA ASP A 59 7.28 -20.68 -2.71
C ASP A 59 8.60 -20.70 -3.51
N SER A 60 9.72 -20.83 -2.79
CA SER A 60 11.05 -20.90 -3.39
C SER A 60 11.21 -22.12 -4.32
N GLY A 61 10.54 -23.22 -4.02
CA GLY A 61 10.57 -24.43 -4.85
C GLY A 61 10.07 -24.21 -6.27
N VAL A 62 9.08 -23.33 -6.46
CA VAL A 62 8.59 -22.98 -7.81
C VAL A 62 9.66 -22.20 -8.58
N ILE A 63 10.40 -21.34 -7.89
CA ILE A 63 11.49 -20.55 -8.48
C ILE A 63 12.67 -21.47 -8.83
N GLU A 64 13.06 -22.34 -7.92
CA GLU A 64 14.14 -23.32 -8.12
C GLU A 64 13.84 -24.27 -9.28
N ALA A 65 12.61 -24.78 -9.38
CA ALA A 65 12.19 -25.62 -10.49
C ALA A 65 12.29 -24.89 -11.84
N ALA A 66 11.90 -23.63 -11.90
CA ALA A 66 12.03 -22.81 -13.11
C ALA A 66 13.49 -22.55 -13.48
N GLN A 67 14.36 -22.38 -12.49
CA GLN A 67 15.82 -22.23 -12.70
C GLN A 67 16.44 -23.53 -13.22
N ALA A 68 16.07 -24.67 -12.64
CA ALA A 68 16.55 -25.99 -13.06
C ALA A 68 16.17 -26.29 -14.53
N MET A 69 15.05 -25.74 -15.01
CA MET A 69 14.64 -25.84 -16.43
C MET A 69 15.40 -24.84 -17.34
N GLY A 70 16.41 -24.13 -16.85
CA GLY A 70 17.21 -23.18 -17.64
C GLY A 70 16.47 -21.89 -18.01
N THR A 71 15.40 -21.55 -17.29
CA THR A 71 14.62 -20.33 -17.57
C THR A 71 15.40 -19.10 -17.12
N SER A 72 15.49 -18.06 -17.99
CA SER A 72 16.18 -16.81 -17.64
C SER A 72 15.44 -16.06 -16.52
N SER A 73 16.20 -15.34 -15.68
CA SER A 73 15.69 -14.59 -14.51
C SER A 73 14.52 -13.65 -14.87
N PHE A 74 14.58 -12.96 -15.99
CA PHE A 74 13.51 -12.09 -16.44
C PHE A 74 12.21 -12.86 -16.74
N LYS A 75 12.31 -14.01 -17.38
CA LYS A 75 11.16 -14.89 -17.65
C LYS A 75 10.58 -15.47 -16.35
N ILE A 76 11.44 -15.80 -15.38
CA ILE A 76 11.00 -16.25 -14.05
C ILE A 76 10.18 -15.17 -13.38
N ILE A 77 10.66 -13.91 -13.36
CA ILE A 77 9.93 -12.80 -12.77
C ILE A 77 8.55 -12.63 -13.44
N CYS A 78 8.51 -12.50 -14.76
CA CYS A 78 7.28 -12.16 -15.47
C CYS A 78 6.28 -13.31 -15.60
N LYS A 79 6.75 -14.56 -15.76
CA LYS A 79 5.89 -15.71 -16.07
C LYS A 79 5.62 -16.63 -14.88
N VAL A 80 6.43 -16.55 -13.82
CA VAL A 80 6.30 -17.39 -12.64
C VAL A 80 6.01 -16.52 -11.41
N LEU A 81 6.91 -15.63 -11.05
CA LEU A 81 6.86 -14.90 -9.79
C LEU A 81 5.66 -13.95 -9.70
N ILE A 82 5.45 -13.08 -10.70
CA ILE A 82 4.34 -12.13 -10.70
C ILE A 82 2.98 -12.83 -10.77
N PRO A 83 2.74 -13.80 -11.67
CA PRO A 83 1.47 -14.53 -11.70
C PRO A 83 1.17 -15.30 -10.42
N GLU A 84 2.18 -15.91 -9.80
CA GLU A 84 2.02 -16.65 -8.54
C GLU A 84 1.78 -15.73 -7.35
N ALA A 85 2.44 -14.57 -7.30
CA ALA A 85 2.24 -13.54 -6.28
C ALA A 85 0.92 -12.74 -6.47
N LYS A 86 0.22 -12.89 -7.58
CA LYS A 86 -0.93 -12.05 -7.94
C LYS A 86 -2.01 -11.98 -6.87
N PRO A 87 -2.48 -13.06 -6.22
CA PRO A 87 -3.47 -12.98 -5.15
C PRO A 87 -2.98 -12.14 -3.98
N SER A 88 -1.74 -12.37 -3.53
CA SER A 88 -1.13 -11.65 -2.40
C SER A 88 -0.89 -10.18 -2.73
N LEU A 89 -0.49 -9.86 -3.97
CA LEU A 89 -0.36 -8.48 -4.45
C LEU A 89 -1.70 -7.73 -4.44
N ILE A 90 -2.80 -8.39 -4.79
CA ILE A 90 -4.14 -7.80 -4.72
C ILE A 90 -4.51 -7.50 -3.26
N VAL A 91 -4.30 -8.43 -2.34
CA VAL A 91 -4.52 -8.22 -0.91
C VAL A 91 -3.65 -7.07 -0.39
N GLY A 92 -2.37 -7.05 -0.72
CA GLY A 92 -1.45 -5.97 -0.37
C GLY A 92 -1.88 -4.60 -0.89
N ALA A 93 -2.37 -4.55 -2.13
CA ALA A 93 -2.92 -3.32 -2.72
C ALA A 93 -4.17 -2.84 -1.97
N VAL A 94 -5.08 -3.73 -1.61
CA VAL A 94 -6.29 -3.41 -0.82
C VAL A 94 -5.91 -2.86 0.54
N ILE A 95 -4.99 -3.52 1.26
CA ILE A 95 -4.50 -3.05 2.58
C ILE A 95 -3.85 -1.67 2.44
N SER A 96 -3.06 -1.45 1.39
CA SER A 96 -2.42 -0.15 1.13
C SER A 96 -3.44 0.95 0.89
N LEU A 97 -4.47 0.69 0.08
CA LEU A 97 -5.55 1.65 -0.17
C LEU A 97 -6.32 1.99 1.11
N VAL A 98 -6.69 0.99 1.90
CA VAL A 98 -7.40 1.16 3.18
C VAL A 98 -6.56 2.02 4.15
N THR A 99 -5.27 1.73 4.26
CA THR A 99 -4.35 2.49 5.13
C THR A 99 -4.23 3.95 4.70
N ILE A 100 -4.06 4.20 3.40
CA ILE A 100 -3.94 5.55 2.84
C ILE A 100 -5.26 6.33 3.05
N LEU A 101 -6.40 5.71 2.80
CA LEU A 101 -7.72 6.32 3.03
C LEU A 101 -7.93 6.68 4.50
N GLY A 102 -7.56 5.79 5.43
CA GLY A 102 -7.62 6.05 6.86
C GLY A 102 -6.76 7.27 7.25
N MET A 103 -5.57 7.40 6.69
CA MET A 103 -4.70 8.56 6.95
C MET A 103 -5.25 9.85 6.38
N ILE A 104 -5.86 9.82 5.20
CA ILE A 104 -6.56 10.98 4.62
C ILE A 104 -7.68 11.43 5.56
N ALA A 105 -8.52 10.52 6.02
CA ALA A 105 -9.65 10.82 6.89
C ALA A 105 -9.20 11.44 8.22
N ILE A 106 -8.19 10.86 8.87
CA ILE A 106 -7.64 11.37 10.13
C ILE A 106 -7.06 12.76 9.92
N THR A 107 -6.23 12.96 8.90
CA THR A 107 -5.56 14.24 8.66
C THR A 107 -6.56 15.32 8.28
N TYR A 108 -7.56 15.01 7.47
CA TYR A 108 -8.60 15.96 7.08
C TYR A 108 -9.50 16.35 8.26
N GLY A 109 -9.91 15.36 9.08
CA GLY A 109 -10.71 15.59 10.27
C GLY A 109 -9.96 16.46 11.30
N TYR A 110 -8.69 16.16 11.53
CA TYR A 110 -7.86 16.90 12.48
C TYR A 110 -7.64 18.38 12.07
N GLN A 111 -7.43 18.66 10.78
CA GLN A 111 -7.24 20.02 10.29
C GLN A 111 -8.47 20.93 10.44
N ARG A 112 -9.65 20.37 10.56
CA ARG A 112 -10.91 21.12 10.69
C ARG A 112 -11.26 21.49 12.13
N PHE A 113 -10.64 20.88 13.14
CA PHE A 113 -10.91 21.10 14.58
C PHE A 113 -12.40 21.02 14.95
N ASN A 114 -13.20 20.27 14.20
CA ASN A 114 -14.64 20.15 14.40
C ASN A 114 -15.01 18.69 14.64
N ASN A 115 -15.50 18.41 15.86
CA ASN A 115 -15.84 17.04 16.26
C ASN A 115 -16.87 16.37 15.35
N ASN A 116 -17.86 17.11 14.87
CA ASN A 116 -18.90 16.55 13.99
C ASN A 116 -18.31 16.12 12.64
N ILE A 117 -17.35 16.89 12.10
CA ILE A 117 -16.65 16.55 10.85
C ILE A 117 -15.77 15.31 11.06
N ILE A 118 -15.10 15.20 12.20
CA ILE A 118 -14.28 14.03 12.53
C ILE A 118 -15.15 12.77 12.55
N TRP A 119 -16.29 12.79 13.26
CA TRP A 119 -17.20 11.65 13.31
C TRP A 119 -17.78 11.27 11.96
N LEU A 120 -18.13 12.27 11.12
CA LEU A 120 -18.59 12.04 9.76
C LEU A 120 -17.50 11.38 8.90
N CYS A 121 -16.26 11.89 8.98
CA CYS A 121 -15.11 11.30 8.27
C CYS A 121 -14.86 9.86 8.71
N VAL A 122 -14.92 9.57 10.00
CA VAL A 122 -14.76 8.19 10.54
C VAL A 122 -15.83 7.28 9.98
N LEU A 123 -17.11 7.68 10.05
CA LEU A 123 -18.23 6.87 9.58
C LEU A 123 -18.13 6.59 8.06
N LEU A 124 -17.88 7.63 7.26
CA LEU A 124 -17.70 7.48 5.82
C LEU A 124 -16.50 6.58 5.49
N THR A 125 -15.39 6.75 6.22
CA THR A 125 -14.19 5.92 6.00
C THR A 125 -14.48 4.47 6.32
N VAL A 126 -15.17 4.16 7.41
CA VAL A 126 -15.55 2.78 7.77
C VAL A 126 -16.38 2.13 6.65
N ILE A 127 -17.38 2.83 6.12
CA ILE A 127 -18.23 2.31 5.03
C ILE A 127 -17.40 2.06 3.76
N ILE A 128 -16.60 3.04 3.34
CA ILE A 128 -15.80 2.95 2.12
C ILE A 128 -14.76 1.83 2.25
N VAL A 129 -14.07 1.76 3.39
CA VAL A 129 -13.08 0.72 3.69
C VAL A 129 -13.71 -0.66 3.65
N GLN A 130 -14.89 -0.84 4.27
CA GLN A 130 -15.59 -2.12 4.27
C GLN A 130 -15.91 -2.59 2.83
N VAL A 131 -16.43 -1.69 2.01
CA VAL A 131 -16.75 -2.00 0.60
C VAL A 131 -15.48 -2.37 -0.19
N ILE A 132 -14.41 -1.58 -0.07
CA ILE A 132 -13.14 -1.84 -0.77
C ILE A 132 -12.53 -3.18 -0.31
N GLN A 133 -12.60 -3.47 0.99
CA GLN A 133 -12.03 -4.68 1.57
C GLN A 133 -12.80 -5.92 1.11
N GLU A 134 -14.12 -5.91 1.13
CA GLU A 134 -14.95 -7.02 0.63
C GLU A 134 -14.72 -7.27 -0.87
N LEU A 135 -14.78 -6.23 -1.70
CA LEU A 135 -14.55 -6.35 -3.13
C LEU A 135 -13.13 -6.85 -3.44
N GLY A 136 -12.12 -6.29 -2.78
CA GLY A 136 -10.73 -6.68 -2.97
C GLY A 136 -10.46 -8.12 -2.56
N MET A 137 -11.02 -8.57 -1.44
CA MET A 137 -10.89 -9.95 -0.99
C MET A 137 -11.62 -10.93 -1.90
N LEU A 138 -12.78 -10.56 -2.46
CA LEU A 138 -13.47 -11.38 -3.45
C LEU A 138 -12.64 -11.56 -4.72
N ILE A 139 -12.00 -10.49 -5.20
CA ILE A 139 -11.12 -10.54 -6.38
C ILE A 139 -9.88 -11.40 -6.08
N ALA A 140 -9.26 -11.22 -4.91
CA ALA A 140 -8.10 -12.02 -4.49
C ALA A 140 -8.44 -13.51 -4.44
N ARG A 141 -9.55 -13.89 -3.81
CA ARG A 141 -10.02 -15.29 -3.74
C ARG A 141 -10.29 -15.89 -5.12
N LYS A 142 -10.91 -15.15 -6.05
CA LYS A 142 -11.12 -15.62 -7.43
C LYS A 142 -9.81 -15.81 -8.20
N THR A 143 -8.77 -15.08 -7.82
CA THR A 143 -7.46 -15.13 -8.49
C THR A 143 -6.57 -16.21 -7.89
N ASP A 144 -6.84 -16.61 -6.65
CA ASP A 144 -6.08 -17.66 -5.96
C ASP A 144 -6.47 -19.04 -6.49
N LYS A 145 -5.55 -19.62 -7.27
CA LYS A 145 -5.70 -20.98 -7.82
C LYS A 145 -5.47 -22.10 -6.80
N ARG A 146 -4.97 -21.77 -5.60
CA ARG A 146 -4.64 -22.76 -4.56
C ARG A 146 -5.88 -23.24 -3.81
N ILE A 147 -6.96 -22.46 -3.81
CA ILE A 147 -8.22 -22.78 -3.11
C ILE A 147 -9.12 -23.71 -3.92
N ASN A 148 -8.88 -23.85 -5.22
CA ASN A 148 -9.69 -24.66 -6.14
C ASN A 148 -9.10 -26.07 -6.43
N LYS A 149 -8.30 -26.61 -5.49
CA LYS A 149 -7.87 -28.02 -5.55
C LYS A 149 -8.46 -28.83 -4.40
#